data_a74cc8370dbb6a336ec687eedbea167d
#
_entry.id   a74cc8370dbb6a336ec687eedbea167d
#
_cell.length_a   1.000
_cell.length_b   1.000
_cell.length_c   1.000
_cell.angle_alpha   90.00
_cell.angle_beta   90.00
_cell.angle_gamma   90.00
#
_symmetry.space_group_name_H-M   'P 1'
#
loop_
_entity.id
_entity.type
_entity.pdbx_description
1 polymer ?
#
loop_
_entity_poly.entity_id
_entity_poly.type
_entity_poly.pdbx_seq_one_letter_code
_entity_poly.pdbx_strand_id
1 'polypeptide(L)'
;MEGTTTINKINIMIHNINKHRGGFTLVEIMIVVAIIALLAAIAVPGFLRARKRSQATTLLNDLRLIDSAKDQYATEYLKVYVQPVGNDLKGYFKNGSVLYNAAAKDMGTGIVSGRFSGVTYYLNDSNTLPSINAAGAYSDVCDSTFWSPYLAQ
;
A
#
# COMPACT_ATOMS: atom_id res chain seq x y z
N MET A 1 -70.21 59.73 -0.04
CA MET A 1 -68.88 60.00 0.64
C MET A 1 -67.92 58.97 0.12
N GLU A 2 -67.14 59.38 -0.84
CA GLU A 2 -66.13 58.51 -1.52
C GLU A 2 -64.83 58.52 -0.77
N GLY A 3 -64.37 57.39 -0.27
CA GLY A 3 -63.06 57.20 0.31
C GLY A 3 -62.11 56.62 -0.74
N THR A 4 -61.38 57.48 -1.41
CA THR A 4 -60.35 57.04 -2.37
C THR A 4 -59.13 56.49 -1.63
N THR A 5 -58.95 55.15 -1.65
CA THR A 5 -57.74 54.49 -1.13
C THR A 5 -56.61 54.58 -2.15
N THR A 6 -55.66 55.44 -1.84
CA THR A 6 -54.45 55.59 -2.66
C THR A 6 -53.54 54.38 -2.39
N ILE A 7 -53.43 53.48 -3.37
CA ILE A 7 -52.49 52.38 -3.33
C ILE A 7 -51.11 52.94 -3.66
N ASN A 8 -50.29 53.01 -2.61
CA ASN A 8 -48.88 53.40 -2.72
C ASN A 8 -48.12 52.31 -3.48
N LYS A 9 -47.74 52.60 -4.72
CA LYS A 9 -46.91 51.75 -5.57
C LYS A 9 -45.50 51.75 -5.01
N ILE A 10 -45.21 50.76 -4.18
CA ILE A 10 -43.85 50.49 -3.75
C ILE A 10 -43.09 49.99 -4.97
N ASN A 11 -42.30 50.87 -5.54
CA ASN A 11 -41.28 50.53 -6.57
C ASN A 11 -40.19 49.69 -5.91
N ILE A 12 -40.33 48.39 -5.95
CA ILE A 12 -39.24 47.48 -5.58
C ILE A 12 -38.20 47.59 -6.69
N MET A 13 -37.19 48.40 -6.46
CA MET A 13 -36.00 48.49 -7.27
C MET A 13 -35.24 47.17 -7.15
N ILE A 14 -35.56 46.20 -8.00
CA ILE A 14 -34.75 44.98 -8.10
C ILE A 14 -33.40 45.42 -8.66
N HIS A 15 -32.45 45.58 -7.76
CA HIS A 15 -31.07 45.79 -8.11
C HIS A 15 -30.60 44.50 -8.80
N ASN A 16 -30.59 44.51 -10.11
CA ASN A 16 -30.08 43.41 -10.94
C ASN A 16 -28.56 43.35 -10.71
N ILE A 17 -28.14 42.55 -9.69
CA ILE A 17 -26.77 42.26 -9.44
C ILE A 17 -26.29 41.35 -10.57
N ASN A 18 -25.92 41.97 -11.68
CA ASN A 18 -25.15 41.32 -12.73
C ASN A 18 -23.79 40.91 -12.16
N LYS A 19 -23.74 39.80 -11.41
CA LYS A 19 -22.50 39.12 -11.10
C LYS A 19 -21.90 38.70 -12.43
N HIS A 20 -20.91 39.46 -12.90
CA HIS A 20 -20.05 39.03 -13.96
C HIS A 20 -19.39 37.71 -13.51
N ARG A 21 -19.97 36.60 -13.87
CA ARG A 21 -19.36 35.29 -13.77
C ARG A 21 -18.31 35.26 -14.88
N GLY A 22 -17.12 35.72 -14.58
CA GLY A 22 -15.97 35.50 -15.46
C GLY A 22 -15.82 34.00 -15.69
N GLY A 23 -16.23 33.52 -16.87
CA GLY A 23 -15.97 32.14 -17.28
C GLY A 23 -14.48 32.00 -17.60
N PHE A 24 -13.89 30.86 -17.24
CA PHE A 24 -12.54 30.52 -17.64
C PHE A 24 -12.43 30.45 -19.17
N THR A 25 -11.35 30.97 -19.71
CA THR A 25 -11.07 30.84 -21.14
C THR A 25 -10.55 29.42 -21.43
N LEU A 26 -10.83 28.95 -22.65
CA LEU A 26 -10.32 27.64 -23.10
C LEU A 26 -8.78 27.59 -23.02
N VAL A 27 -8.12 28.70 -23.33
CA VAL A 27 -6.66 28.83 -23.27
C VAL A 27 -6.12 28.69 -21.86
N GLU A 28 -6.76 29.31 -20.85
CA GLU A 28 -6.34 29.16 -19.44
C GLU A 28 -6.38 27.70 -18.99
N ILE A 29 -7.42 26.98 -19.31
CA ILE A 29 -7.51 25.55 -18.95
C ILE A 29 -6.46 24.74 -19.73
N MET A 30 -6.24 25.03 -21.00
CA MET A 30 -5.21 24.34 -21.80
C MET A 30 -3.80 24.52 -21.21
N ILE A 31 -3.44 25.73 -20.78
CA ILE A 31 -2.13 26.00 -20.16
C ILE A 31 -2.01 25.23 -18.83
N VAL A 32 -3.05 25.27 -18.00
CA VAL A 32 -3.04 24.59 -16.70
C VAL A 32 -2.85 23.07 -16.86
N VAL A 33 -3.62 22.44 -17.76
CA VAL A 33 -3.48 20.98 -17.97
C VAL A 33 -2.14 20.63 -18.60
N ALA A 34 -1.57 21.49 -19.44
CA ALA A 34 -0.24 21.27 -20.02
C ALA A 34 0.86 21.32 -18.94
N ILE A 35 0.78 22.24 -18.00
CA ILE A 35 1.72 22.34 -16.89
C ILE A 35 1.59 21.12 -15.95
N ILE A 36 0.36 20.74 -15.60
CA ILE A 36 0.12 19.55 -14.77
C ILE A 36 0.65 18.29 -15.45
N ALA A 37 0.43 18.12 -16.74
CA ALA A 37 0.93 16.98 -17.49
C ALA A 37 2.46 16.92 -17.50
N LEU A 38 3.13 18.06 -17.65
CA LEU A 38 4.59 18.14 -17.60
C LEU A 38 5.13 17.76 -16.21
N LEU A 39 4.53 18.29 -15.16
CA LEU A 39 4.92 17.97 -13.77
C LEU A 39 4.68 16.50 -13.46
N ALA A 40 3.54 15.94 -13.87
CA ALA A 40 3.20 14.55 -13.68
C ALA A 40 4.18 13.62 -14.43
N ALA A 41 4.60 13.97 -15.63
CA ALA A 41 5.55 13.18 -16.41
C ALA A 41 6.89 12.96 -15.67
N ILE A 42 7.32 13.93 -14.88
CA ILE A 42 8.56 13.82 -14.08
C ILE A 42 8.30 13.14 -12.74
N ALA A 43 7.17 13.42 -12.08
CA ALA A 43 6.89 12.96 -10.73
C ALA A 43 6.44 11.48 -10.66
N VAL A 44 5.63 11.01 -11.62
CA VAL A 44 5.03 9.66 -11.59
C VAL A 44 6.07 8.54 -11.57
N PRO A 45 7.12 8.52 -12.44
CA PRO A 45 8.12 7.46 -12.41
C PRO A 45 8.86 7.36 -11.08
N GLY A 46 9.21 8.49 -10.48
CA GLY A 46 9.85 8.56 -9.16
C GLY A 46 8.96 8.00 -8.04
N PHE A 47 7.69 8.37 -8.05
CA PHE A 47 6.71 7.88 -7.08
C PHE A 47 6.50 6.37 -7.18
N LEU A 48 6.40 5.82 -8.40
CA LEU A 48 6.23 4.37 -8.59
C LEU A 48 7.41 3.57 -8.06
N ARG A 49 8.65 4.04 -8.29
CA ARG A 49 9.86 3.42 -7.73
C ARG A 49 9.88 3.48 -6.20
N ALA A 50 9.56 4.62 -5.61
CA ALA A 50 9.48 4.78 -4.17
C ALA A 50 8.43 3.84 -3.55
N ARG A 51 7.25 3.73 -4.18
CA ARG A 51 6.20 2.80 -3.78
C ARG A 51 6.67 1.34 -3.81
N LYS A 52 7.31 0.89 -4.88
CA LYS A 52 7.86 -0.47 -4.98
C LYS A 52 8.90 -0.73 -3.88
N ARG A 53 9.80 0.20 -3.63
CA ARG A 53 10.80 0.06 -2.57
C ARG A 53 10.17 -0.04 -1.18
N SER A 54 9.11 0.71 -0.91
CA SER A 54 8.35 0.60 0.33
C SER A 54 7.69 -0.78 0.48
N GLN A 55 7.15 -1.34 -0.60
CA GLN A 55 6.61 -2.69 -0.61
C GLN A 55 7.70 -3.73 -0.32
N ALA A 56 8.85 -3.63 -0.96
CA ALA A 56 10.00 -4.51 -0.71
C ALA A 56 10.46 -4.44 0.75
N THR A 57 10.51 -3.25 1.35
CA THR A 57 10.84 -3.09 2.78
C THR A 57 9.81 -3.80 3.68
N THR A 58 8.55 -3.77 3.33
CA THR A 58 7.50 -4.49 4.07
C THR A 58 7.71 -6.00 3.99
N LEU A 59 8.04 -6.53 2.81
CA LEU A 59 8.34 -7.96 2.62
C LEU A 59 9.58 -8.39 3.41
N LEU A 60 10.63 -7.57 3.42
CA LEU A 60 11.83 -7.83 4.22
C LEU A 60 11.52 -7.85 5.73
N ASN A 61 10.64 -6.98 6.19
CA ASN A 61 10.20 -7.00 7.59
C ASN A 61 9.38 -8.25 7.91
N ASP A 62 8.51 -8.69 6.99
CA ASP A 62 7.77 -9.95 7.15
C ASP A 62 8.72 -11.15 7.24
N LEU A 63 9.81 -11.19 6.45
CA LEU A 63 10.85 -12.23 6.55
C LEU A 63 11.52 -12.27 7.93
N ARG A 64 11.85 -11.10 8.50
CA ARG A 64 12.43 -11.00 9.85
C ARG A 64 11.47 -11.51 10.93
N LEU A 65 10.17 -11.24 10.78
CA LEU A 65 9.16 -11.76 11.70
C LEU A 65 9.02 -13.27 11.59
N ILE A 66 9.07 -13.82 10.38
CA ILE A 66 9.06 -15.27 10.15
C ILE A 66 10.29 -15.92 10.76
N ASP A 67 11.47 -15.34 10.58
CA ASP A 67 12.72 -15.83 11.15
C ASP A 67 12.65 -15.89 12.67
N SER A 68 12.24 -14.79 13.30
CA SER A 68 12.03 -14.74 14.75
C SER A 68 11.00 -15.76 15.26
N ALA A 69 9.93 -15.99 14.51
CA ALA A 69 8.92 -16.99 14.84
C ALA A 69 9.47 -18.43 14.75
N LYS A 70 10.34 -18.70 13.77
CA LYS A 70 11.05 -19.99 13.63
C LYS A 70 11.98 -20.25 14.81
N ASP A 71 12.74 -19.23 15.21
CA ASP A 71 13.67 -19.34 16.36
C ASP A 71 12.91 -19.64 17.66
N GLN A 72 11.79 -18.96 17.88
CA GLN A 72 10.93 -19.20 19.04
C GLN A 72 10.35 -20.62 19.02
N TYR A 73 9.83 -21.06 17.88
CA TYR A 73 9.31 -22.42 17.69
C TYR A 73 10.39 -23.48 17.93
N ALA A 74 11.59 -23.29 17.36
CA ALA A 74 12.71 -24.22 17.53
C ALA A 74 13.13 -24.32 19.00
N THR A 75 13.17 -23.20 19.71
CA THR A 75 13.54 -23.13 21.13
C THR A 75 12.50 -23.81 22.01
N GLU A 76 11.21 -23.60 21.77
CA GLU A 76 10.12 -24.16 22.57
C GLU A 76 10.01 -25.67 22.42
N TYR A 77 10.17 -26.17 21.21
CA TYR A 77 10.00 -27.60 20.93
C TYR A 77 11.31 -28.38 20.87
N LEU A 78 12.46 -27.72 21.10
CA LEU A 78 13.81 -28.32 20.97
C LEU A 78 14.02 -29.02 19.62
N LYS A 79 13.38 -28.49 18.58
CA LYS A 79 13.40 -29.03 17.22
C LYS A 79 14.45 -28.29 16.39
N VAL A 80 15.64 -28.88 16.30
CA VAL A 80 16.72 -28.43 15.41
C VAL A 80 16.62 -29.25 14.11
N TYR A 81 16.80 -28.59 12.96
CA TYR A 81 16.73 -29.19 11.61
C TYR A 81 15.36 -29.71 11.19
N VAL A 82 14.29 -29.24 11.83
CA VAL A 82 12.91 -29.54 11.40
C VAL A 82 12.38 -28.37 10.63
N GLN A 83 11.78 -28.65 9.47
CA GLN A 83 11.11 -27.62 8.69
C GLN A 83 9.70 -27.39 9.27
N PRO A 84 9.43 -26.21 9.87
CA PRO A 84 8.09 -25.90 10.35
C PRO A 84 7.15 -25.71 9.18
N VAL A 85 5.87 -26.01 9.37
CA VAL A 85 4.83 -25.59 8.44
C VAL A 85 4.22 -24.27 8.89
N GLY A 86 3.54 -23.59 7.99
CA GLY A 86 2.97 -22.26 8.29
C GLY A 86 2.10 -22.26 9.53
N ASN A 87 1.27 -23.30 9.72
CA ASN A 87 0.39 -23.41 10.87
C ASN A 87 1.12 -23.58 12.22
N ASP A 88 2.31 -24.14 12.23
CA ASP A 88 3.14 -24.27 13.45
C ASP A 88 3.57 -22.89 13.96
N LEU A 89 3.86 -21.98 13.03
CA LEU A 89 4.33 -20.64 13.33
C LEU A 89 3.22 -19.65 13.68
N LYS A 90 1.97 -20.04 13.47
CA LYS A 90 0.81 -19.14 13.69
C LYS A 90 0.77 -18.54 15.08
N GLY A 91 1.07 -19.34 16.12
CA GLY A 91 1.06 -18.87 17.52
C GLY A 91 2.08 -17.79 17.86
N TYR A 92 3.11 -17.63 17.04
CA TYR A 92 4.19 -16.67 17.23
C TYR A 92 3.95 -15.36 16.49
N PHE A 93 2.92 -15.29 15.65
CA PHE A 93 2.52 -14.05 14.99
C PHE A 93 1.43 -13.34 15.80
N LYS A 94 1.43 -12.01 15.72
CA LYS A 94 0.36 -11.21 16.33
C LYS A 94 -0.99 -11.62 15.75
N ASN A 95 -1.93 -11.99 16.64
CA ASN A 95 -3.29 -12.37 16.27
C ASN A 95 -3.94 -11.31 15.37
N GLY A 96 -4.58 -11.76 14.28
CA GLY A 96 -5.21 -10.89 13.29
C GLY A 96 -4.24 -10.18 12.32
N SER A 97 -2.93 -10.35 12.47
CA SER A 97 -1.97 -9.84 11.49
C SER A 97 -2.08 -10.56 10.14
N VAL A 98 -1.53 -9.95 9.10
CA VAL A 98 -1.54 -10.56 7.76
C VAL A 98 -0.77 -11.87 7.75
N LEU A 99 0.38 -11.95 8.42
CA LEU A 99 1.17 -13.19 8.55
C LEU A 99 0.42 -14.26 9.36
N TYR A 100 -0.25 -13.90 10.44
CA TYR A 100 -1.10 -14.82 11.21
C TYR A 100 -2.18 -15.44 10.34
N ASN A 101 -2.89 -14.64 9.55
CA ASN A 101 -3.97 -15.10 8.69
C ASN A 101 -3.44 -15.91 7.49
N ALA A 102 -2.27 -15.56 6.98
CA ALA A 102 -1.61 -16.30 5.92
C ALA A 102 -1.12 -17.68 6.43
N ALA A 103 -0.40 -17.68 7.55
CA ALA A 103 0.08 -18.92 8.19
C ALA A 103 -1.05 -19.88 8.58
N ALA A 104 -2.20 -19.36 9.00
CA ALA A 104 -3.36 -20.15 9.33
C ALA A 104 -3.98 -20.92 8.14
N LYS A 105 -3.73 -20.47 6.91
CA LYS A 105 -4.24 -21.09 5.69
C LYS A 105 -3.24 -22.05 5.05
N ASP A 106 -1.97 -21.92 5.37
CA ASP A 106 -0.88 -22.66 4.73
C ASP A 106 -0.43 -23.80 5.62
N MET A 107 -0.72 -25.01 5.20
CA MET A 107 -0.25 -26.25 5.84
C MET A 107 1.09 -26.74 5.25
N GLY A 108 1.69 -25.98 4.33
CA GLY A 108 2.93 -26.32 3.64
C GLY A 108 4.14 -25.57 4.20
N THR A 109 5.26 -25.79 3.53
CA THR A 109 6.57 -25.19 3.86
C THR A 109 6.73 -23.76 3.35
N GLY A 110 5.67 -23.17 2.79
CA GLY A 110 5.63 -21.81 2.31
C GLY A 110 4.42 -21.05 2.84
N ILE A 111 4.58 -19.80 3.18
CA ILE A 111 3.48 -18.90 3.55
C ILE A 111 3.23 -17.97 2.36
N VAL A 112 2.05 -18.06 1.75
CA VAL A 112 1.65 -17.14 0.69
C VAL A 112 1.37 -15.76 1.30
N SER A 113 2.03 -14.73 0.79
CA SER A 113 1.83 -13.38 1.28
C SER A 113 0.37 -12.94 1.09
N GLY A 114 -0.29 -12.58 2.17
CA GLY A 114 -1.63 -12.01 2.11
C GLY A 114 -1.66 -10.53 1.68
N ARG A 115 -0.49 -9.87 1.54
CA ARG A 115 -0.38 -8.48 1.14
C ARG A 115 -0.20 -8.28 -0.36
N PHE A 116 0.62 -9.15 -0.97
CA PHE A 116 1.05 -8.99 -2.35
C PHE A 116 0.81 -10.29 -3.11
N SER A 117 0.09 -10.19 -4.23
CA SER A 117 -0.21 -11.33 -5.07
C SER A 117 1.08 -11.92 -5.66
N GLY A 118 1.16 -13.26 -5.68
CA GLY A 118 2.29 -13.98 -6.26
C GLY A 118 3.56 -14.00 -5.40
N VAL A 119 3.51 -13.53 -4.17
CA VAL A 119 4.63 -13.58 -3.22
C VAL A 119 4.44 -14.74 -2.26
N THR A 120 5.45 -15.60 -2.16
CA THR A 120 5.50 -16.70 -1.20
C THR A 120 6.80 -16.62 -0.40
N TYR A 121 6.67 -16.77 0.92
CA TYR A 121 7.79 -16.93 1.83
C TYR A 121 8.04 -18.42 2.03
N TYR A 122 9.26 -18.88 1.80
CA TYR A 122 9.67 -20.25 2.07
C TYR A 122 10.26 -20.33 3.47
N LEU A 123 9.74 -21.25 4.28
CA LEU A 123 10.11 -21.35 5.68
C LEU A 123 11.48 -22.01 5.90
N ASN A 124 11.87 -22.90 4.98
CA ASN A 124 13.07 -23.69 5.10
C ASN A 124 13.13 -24.46 6.46
N ASP A 125 14.20 -25.17 6.74
CA ASP A 125 14.36 -25.79 8.07
C ASP A 125 14.66 -24.74 9.17
N SER A 126 14.61 -25.16 10.43
CA SER A 126 14.79 -24.25 11.56
C SER A 126 16.21 -23.67 11.68
N ASN A 127 17.19 -24.25 10.98
CA ASN A 127 18.59 -23.81 11.00
C ASN A 127 18.97 -22.98 9.78
N THR A 128 18.08 -22.82 8.82
CA THR A 128 18.29 -21.99 7.62
C THR A 128 17.33 -20.80 7.61
N LEU A 129 17.80 -19.69 7.07
CA LEU A 129 16.98 -18.48 6.98
C LEU A 129 15.76 -18.69 6.08
N PRO A 130 14.62 -18.06 6.37
CA PRO A 130 13.51 -18.04 5.45
C PRO A 130 13.90 -17.30 4.16
N SER A 131 13.28 -17.66 3.07
CA SER A 131 13.54 -17.03 1.78
C SER A 131 12.26 -16.56 1.08
N ILE A 132 12.39 -15.77 0.03
CA ILE A 132 11.26 -15.20 -0.69
C ILE A 132 11.43 -15.35 -2.20
N ASN A 133 10.34 -15.65 -2.92
CA ASN A 133 10.36 -15.73 -4.38
C ASN A 133 10.20 -14.37 -5.10
N ALA A 134 9.98 -13.29 -4.37
CA ALA A 134 9.63 -11.99 -4.94
C ALA A 134 10.85 -11.11 -5.28
N ALA A 135 12.08 -11.53 -4.97
CA ALA A 135 13.27 -10.69 -5.19
C ALA A 135 13.39 -10.19 -6.64
N GLY A 136 13.08 -11.05 -7.62
CA GLY A 136 13.09 -10.68 -9.04
C GLY A 136 12.03 -9.63 -9.44
N ALA A 137 10.89 -9.59 -8.77
CA ALA A 137 9.82 -8.62 -9.06
C ALA A 137 10.17 -7.18 -8.63
N TYR A 138 11.20 -7.02 -7.81
CA TYR A 138 11.68 -5.73 -7.28
C TYR A 138 13.12 -5.41 -7.70
N SER A 139 13.69 -6.14 -8.66
CA SER A 139 15.08 -5.97 -9.12
C SER A 139 15.35 -4.60 -9.74
N ASP A 140 14.31 -3.91 -10.19
CA ASP A 140 14.37 -2.55 -10.73
C ASP A 140 14.54 -1.46 -9.66
N VAL A 141 14.31 -1.79 -8.39
CA VAL A 141 14.34 -0.85 -7.24
C VAL A 141 15.17 -1.34 -6.05
N CYS A 142 15.47 -2.64 -5.99
CA CYS A 142 16.20 -3.29 -4.92
C CYS A 142 17.20 -4.27 -5.51
N ASP A 143 18.44 -4.16 -5.13
CA ASP A 143 19.51 -5.08 -5.49
C ASP A 143 19.54 -6.33 -4.58
N SER A 144 20.46 -7.26 -4.87
CA SER A 144 20.60 -8.47 -4.07
C SER A 144 21.03 -8.17 -2.62
N THR A 145 21.77 -7.10 -2.40
CA THR A 145 22.23 -6.72 -1.05
C THR A 145 21.08 -6.24 -0.16
N PHE A 146 20.06 -5.65 -0.74
CA PHE A 146 18.84 -5.24 -0.04
C PHE A 146 18.12 -6.43 0.63
N TRP A 147 18.12 -7.59 -0.04
CA TRP A 147 17.45 -8.80 0.45
C TRP A 147 18.31 -9.64 1.40
N SER A 148 19.60 -9.35 1.48
CA SER A 148 20.49 -10.10 2.36
C SER A 148 20.03 -10.02 3.83
N PRO A 149 20.04 -11.15 4.57
CA PRO A 149 20.52 -12.49 4.19
C PRO A 149 19.43 -13.43 3.60
N TYR A 150 18.23 -12.95 3.31
CA TYR A 150 17.02 -13.75 2.99
C TYR A 150 16.83 -14.07 1.49
N LEU A 151 17.86 -13.99 0.68
CA LEU A 151 17.76 -14.38 -0.73
C LEU A 151 17.53 -15.89 -0.85
N ALA A 152 16.57 -16.27 -1.69
CA ALA A 152 16.52 -17.62 -2.22
C ALA A 152 17.78 -17.89 -3.04
N GLN A 153 18.49 -18.91 -2.68
CA GLN A 153 19.60 -19.48 -3.47
C GLN A 153 19.01 -20.29 -4.63
#